data_bdf1f1a825d844c29a2b3af900152f20
#
_entry.id   bdf1f1a825d844c29a2b3af900152f20
#
_cell.length_a   1.000
_cell.length_b   1.000
_cell.length_c   1.000
_cell.angle_alpha   90.00
_cell.angle_beta   90.00
_cell.angle_gamma   90.00
#
_symmetry.space_group_name_H-M   'P 1'
#
loop_
_entity.id
_entity.type
_entity.pdbx_description
1 polymer ?
#
loop_
_entity_poly.entity_id
_entity_poly.type
_entity_poly.pdbx_seq_one_letter_code
_entity_poly.pdbx_strand_id
1 'polypeptide(L)'
;ATAFVMECYEMGLINKKVTGGLELNFGNKEAALELLHQMARGEGFGVVVGQGIRRMKTLFAEKHGADLNTMQDIGMEAKGLEFSEYITKESLAQQGGYGLTLKGPQHDEAWLIFLDMVNKLMPTFEQKAEALYWFPMFRTWFGLNGLCKLPWNDIVPPENKNTPEPAKVMAHVENYAKYFHAVTGRKVAPADLISMSEKVYNFQRIFNLRMGFGTRAHDNIPYRAVGPVTEEEYESHAERYDKQLEENVGSDPKGKSTKEKLAVLRKYREGEYEKLKDAVYERRGWNHNGVPTLEKVKEL
;
A
#
# COMPACT_ATOMS: atom_id res chain seq x y z
N ALA A 1 11.18 7.39 6.73
CA ALA A 1 11.20 8.39 7.82
C ALA A 1 11.96 9.64 7.44
N THR A 2 13.21 9.55 6.97
CA THR A 2 14.06 10.71 6.62
C THR A 2 13.38 11.63 5.59
N ALA A 3 12.88 11.10 4.47
CA ALA A 3 12.19 11.91 3.47
C ALA A 3 10.96 12.66 4.03
N PHE A 4 10.21 12.02 4.93
CA PHE A 4 9.06 12.65 5.56
C PHE A 4 9.46 13.89 6.41
N VAL A 5 10.53 13.81 7.20
CA VAL A 5 10.97 14.98 7.98
C VAL A 5 11.61 16.05 7.11
N MET A 6 12.27 15.70 6.01
CA MET A 6 12.77 16.65 5.03
C MET A 6 11.61 17.42 4.40
N GLU A 7 10.57 16.75 3.99
CA GLU A 7 9.37 17.40 3.46
C GLU A 7 8.66 18.27 4.50
N CYS A 8 8.48 17.78 5.72
CA CYS A 8 7.93 18.61 6.82
C CYS A 8 8.77 19.87 7.07
N TYR A 9 10.08 19.78 6.90
CA TYR A 9 10.99 20.93 7.06
C TYR A 9 10.81 21.93 5.90
N GLU A 10 10.79 21.49 4.65
CA GLU A 10 10.57 22.36 3.49
C GLU A 10 9.18 23.01 3.47
N MET A 11 8.17 22.30 3.93
CA MET A 11 6.82 22.84 4.08
C MET A 11 6.67 23.80 5.30
N GLY A 12 7.71 23.95 6.12
CA GLY A 12 7.68 24.79 7.32
C GLY A 12 6.85 24.22 8.47
N LEU A 13 6.45 22.94 8.41
CA LEU A 13 5.75 22.25 9.50
C LEU A 13 6.65 22.00 10.71
N ILE A 14 7.95 21.86 10.46
CA ILE A 14 9.02 21.86 11.45
C ILE A 14 10.15 22.79 10.98
N ASN A 15 11.06 23.15 11.88
CA ASN A 15 12.11 24.10 11.57
C ASN A 15 13.45 23.71 12.24
N LYS A 16 14.50 24.47 11.98
CA LYS A 16 15.87 24.26 12.50
C LYS A 16 15.94 24.13 14.04
N LYS A 17 15.06 24.80 14.78
CA LYS A 17 14.98 24.65 16.23
C LYS A 17 14.47 23.27 16.64
N VAL A 18 13.47 22.76 15.93
CA VAL A 18 12.89 21.43 16.17
C VAL A 18 13.90 20.32 15.83
N THR A 19 14.64 20.49 14.75
CA THR A 19 15.61 19.50 14.25
C THR A 19 16.96 19.50 14.99
N GLY A 20 17.10 20.38 16.02
CA GLY A 20 18.36 20.50 16.76
C GLY A 20 19.51 21.11 15.95
N GLY A 21 19.18 21.93 14.96
CA GLY A 21 20.16 22.63 14.12
C GLY A 21 20.35 22.03 12.73
N LEU A 22 19.77 20.86 12.43
CA LEU A 22 19.86 20.26 11.09
C LEU A 22 18.97 21.01 10.09
N GLU A 23 19.53 21.32 8.93
CA GLU A 23 18.81 21.89 7.78
C GLU A 23 18.36 20.75 6.86
N LEU A 24 17.17 20.22 7.12
CA LEU A 24 16.67 19.01 6.47
C LEU A 24 15.96 19.28 5.13
N ASN A 25 16.58 20.07 4.25
CA ASN A 25 16.10 20.25 2.89
C ASN A 25 16.43 19.03 2.02
N PHE A 26 15.58 18.72 1.04
CA PHE A 26 15.90 17.71 0.05
C PHE A 26 17.21 18.09 -0.68
N GLY A 27 18.06 17.09 -0.90
CA GLY A 27 19.38 17.28 -1.47
C GLY A 27 20.49 17.58 -0.45
N ASN A 28 20.16 17.94 0.79
CA ASN A 28 21.16 18.11 1.85
C ASN A 28 21.58 16.74 2.43
N LYS A 29 22.50 16.11 1.72
CA LYS A 29 23.00 14.77 2.07
C LYS A 29 23.78 14.74 3.39
N GLU A 30 24.47 15.80 3.74
CA GLU A 30 25.21 15.94 5.00
C GLU A 30 24.26 15.92 6.20
N ALA A 31 23.17 16.70 6.15
CA ALA A 31 22.14 16.70 7.18
C ALA A 31 21.40 15.37 7.27
N ALA A 32 21.11 14.72 6.12
CA ALA A 32 20.48 13.40 6.09
C ALA A 32 21.39 12.32 6.69
N LEU A 33 22.70 12.36 6.41
CA LEU A 33 23.68 11.45 6.98
C LEU A 33 23.82 11.64 8.48
N GLU A 34 23.93 12.89 8.95
CA GLU A 34 24.01 13.17 10.39
C GLU A 34 22.73 12.72 11.10
N LEU A 35 21.55 12.95 10.51
CA LEU A 35 20.29 12.44 11.05
C LEU A 35 20.29 10.91 11.18
N LEU A 36 20.80 10.21 10.17
CA LEU A 36 20.94 8.75 10.21
C LEU A 36 21.87 8.30 11.35
N HIS A 37 22.98 8.98 11.54
CA HIS A 37 23.89 8.73 12.67
C HIS A 37 23.22 8.98 14.02
N GLN A 38 22.46 10.06 14.17
CA GLN A 38 21.68 10.34 15.37
C GLN A 38 20.63 9.24 15.64
N MET A 39 19.92 8.77 14.60
CA MET A 39 18.99 7.65 14.74
C MET A 39 19.71 6.39 15.23
N ALA A 40 20.87 6.05 14.65
CA ALA A 40 21.64 4.87 14.99
C ALA A 40 22.18 4.92 16.43
N ARG A 41 22.57 6.12 16.92
CA ARG A 41 23.08 6.31 18.28
C ARG A 41 22.00 6.59 19.32
N GLY A 42 20.75 6.82 18.87
CA GLY A 42 19.65 7.22 19.78
C GLY A 42 19.84 8.61 20.38
N GLU A 43 20.32 9.57 19.60
CA GLU A 43 20.66 10.94 20.04
C GLU A 43 19.82 12.00 19.33
N GLY A 44 19.74 13.18 19.91
CA GLY A 44 19.22 14.39 19.29
C GLY A 44 17.86 14.22 18.64
N PHE A 45 17.70 14.78 17.47
CA PHE A 45 16.46 14.65 16.67
C PHE A 45 16.27 13.23 16.12
N GLY A 46 17.34 12.45 16.02
CA GLY A 46 17.29 11.04 15.63
C GLY A 46 16.40 10.18 16.52
N VAL A 47 16.27 10.50 17.81
CA VAL A 47 15.34 9.80 18.73
C VAL A 47 13.88 9.97 18.30
N VAL A 48 13.52 11.14 17.78
CA VAL A 48 12.16 11.42 17.29
C VAL A 48 11.92 10.68 15.97
N VAL A 49 12.85 10.80 15.03
CA VAL A 49 12.72 10.21 13.69
C VAL A 49 12.74 8.67 13.74
N GLY A 50 13.54 8.11 14.63
CA GLY A 50 13.62 6.67 14.88
C GLY A 50 12.32 6.03 15.38
N GLN A 51 11.34 6.82 15.81
CA GLN A 51 10.01 6.33 16.21
C GLN A 51 9.09 6.03 15.01
N GLY A 52 9.48 6.44 13.80
CA GLY A 52 8.74 6.23 12.56
C GLY A 52 7.65 7.27 12.30
N ILE A 53 7.18 7.33 11.05
CA ILE A 53 6.26 8.36 10.54
C ILE A 53 4.97 8.42 11.36
N ARG A 54 4.38 7.29 11.70
CA ARG A 54 3.11 7.23 12.45
C ARG A 54 3.16 8.04 13.75
N ARG A 55 4.25 7.89 14.52
CA ARG A 55 4.40 8.62 15.79
C ARG A 55 4.82 10.06 15.57
N MET A 56 5.64 10.33 14.57
CA MET A 56 6.07 11.68 14.25
C MET A 56 4.91 12.60 13.91
N LYS A 57 3.90 12.15 13.16
CA LYS A 57 2.69 12.92 12.86
C LYS A 57 2.05 13.49 14.13
N THR A 58 1.80 12.64 15.11
CA THR A 58 1.22 13.06 16.40
C THR A 58 2.16 13.97 17.18
N LEU A 59 3.45 13.59 17.27
CA LEU A 59 4.44 14.42 18.00
C LEU A 59 4.59 15.82 17.42
N PHE A 60 4.60 15.95 16.11
CA PHE A 60 4.75 17.27 15.47
C PHE A 60 3.48 18.11 15.64
N ALA A 61 2.29 17.50 15.55
CA ALA A 61 1.04 18.20 15.83
C ALA A 61 0.96 18.69 17.27
N GLU A 62 1.20 17.81 18.24
CA GLU A 62 1.04 18.12 19.67
C GLU A 62 2.12 19.07 20.20
N LYS A 63 3.37 18.89 19.79
CA LYS A 63 4.50 19.64 20.36
C LYS A 63 4.90 20.88 19.57
N HIS A 64 4.61 20.90 18.28
CA HIS A 64 5.07 21.96 17.38
C HIS A 64 3.95 22.65 16.62
N GLY A 65 2.68 22.24 16.82
CA GLY A 65 1.51 22.85 16.19
C GLY A 65 1.43 22.60 14.68
N ALA A 66 2.13 21.58 14.18
CA ALA A 66 2.07 21.21 12.77
C ALA A 66 0.68 20.71 12.39
N ASP A 67 0.22 21.02 11.17
CA ASP A 67 -1.10 20.57 10.71
C ASP A 67 -1.14 19.04 10.53
N LEU A 68 -1.91 18.38 11.39
CA LEU A 68 -2.03 16.92 11.41
C LEU A 68 -2.62 16.37 10.10
N ASN A 69 -3.57 17.09 9.50
CA ASN A 69 -4.21 16.63 8.26
C ASN A 69 -3.21 16.60 7.10
N THR A 70 -2.43 17.66 6.96
CA THR A 70 -1.34 17.70 5.97
C THR A 70 -0.35 16.57 6.20
N MET A 71 0.07 16.33 7.44
CA MET A 71 1.00 15.25 7.76
C MET A 71 0.39 13.85 7.54
N GLN A 72 -0.92 13.69 7.73
CA GLN A 72 -1.61 12.45 7.38
C GLN A 72 -1.63 12.21 5.88
N ASP A 73 -1.80 13.25 5.10
CA ASP A 73 -1.81 13.17 3.64
C ASP A 73 -0.43 12.84 3.04
N ILE A 74 0.65 13.43 3.57
CA ILE A 74 2.01 13.24 3.04
C ILE A 74 2.78 12.08 3.68
N GLY A 75 2.43 11.67 4.87
CA GLY A 75 3.18 10.69 5.64
C GLY A 75 2.97 9.26 5.17
N MET A 76 3.84 8.78 4.30
CA MET A 76 3.76 7.50 3.62
C MET A 76 3.98 6.31 4.56
N GLU A 77 2.95 5.98 5.37
CA GLU A 77 2.90 4.79 6.23
C GLU A 77 1.48 4.22 6.31
N ALA A 78 1.37 2.94 6.53
CA ALA A 78 0.12 2.28 6.89
C ALA A 78 0.41 1.17 7.91
N LYS A 79 -0.48 1.00 8.88
CA LYS A 79 -0.31 0.03 9.99
C LYS A 79 0.96 0.24 10.82
N GLY A 80 1.55 1.44 10.77
CA GLY A 80 2.80 1.78 11.46
C GLY A 80 4.07 1.34 10.74
N LEU A 81 3.96 0.81 9.52
CA LEU A 81 5.08 0.49 8.64
C LEU A 81 5.13 1.50 7.48
N GLU A 82 6.32 1.93 7.14
CA GLU A 82 6.55 2.86 6.04
C GLU A 82 6.44 2.17 4.68
N PHE A 83 5.97 2.92 3.68
CA PHE A 83 5.79 2.40 2.33
C PHE A 83 7.13 1.97 1.71
N SER A 84 7.12 0.84 1.02
CA SER A 84 8.12 0.57 0.00
C SER A 84 8.03 1.63 -1.11
N GLU A 85 9.17 2.04 -1.67
CA GLU A 85 9.30 3.27 -2.47
C GLU A 85 8.75 3.18 -3.90
N TYR A 86 7.71 2.38 -4.14
CA TYR A 86 6.99 2.39 -5.42
C TYR A 86 5.90 3.47 -5.42
N ILE A 87 5.79 4.18 -6.54
CA ILE A 87 4.77 5.22 -6.75
C ILE A 87 3.41 4.53 -6.99
N THR A 88 2.47 4.73 -6.07
CA THR A 88 1.16 4.06 -6.10
C THR A 88 0.03 4.92 -6.65
N LYS A 89 0.19 6.25 -6.63
CA LYS A 89 -0.92 7.18 -6.93
C LYS A 89 -1.63 6.98 -8.29
N GLU A 90 -1.00 6.31 -9.23
CA GLU A 90 -1.59 6.03 -10.54
C GLU A 90 -2.05 4.55 -10.70
N SER A 91 -1.87 3.72 -9.69
CA SER A 91 -2.26 2.30 -9.73
C SER A 91 -3.18 1.96 -8.57
N LEU A 92 -4.49 1.90 -8.84
CA LEU A 92 -5.48 1.48 -7.85
C LEU A 92 -5.21 0.07 -7.32
N ALA A 93 -4.73 -0.83 -8.18
CA ALA A 93 -4.34 -2.18 -7.76
C ALA A 93 -3.19 -2.16 -6.76
N GLN A 94 -2.15 -1.32 -6.98
CA GLN A 94 -1.03 -1.23 -6.03
C GLN A 94 -1.40 -0.48 -4.76
N GLN A 95 -2.33 0.49 -4.82
CA GLN A 95 -2.90 1.12 -3.62
C GLN A 95 -3.51 0.04 -2.71
N GLY A 96 -4.36 -0.81 -3.27
CA GLY A 96 -4.90 -1.98 -2.55
C GLY A 96 -3.81 -2.95 -2.10
N GLY A 97 -2.80 -3.18 -2.94
CA GLY A 97 -1.65 -4.02 -2.62
C GLY A 97 -0.86 -3.57 -1.39
N TYR A 98 -0.88 -2.27 -1.10
CA TYR A 98 -0.23 -1.73 0.10
C TYR A 98 -1.19 -1.57 1.29
N GLY A 99 -2.39 -1.06 1.06
CA GLY A 99 -3.32 -0.81 2.16
C GLY A 99 -3.93 -2.07 2.75
N LEU A 100 -4.18 -3.09 1.92
CA LEU A 100 -4.86 -4.32 2.33
C LEU A 100 -3.92 -5.42 2.83
N THR A 101 -2.60 -5.27 2.70
CA THR A 101 -1.64 -6.25 3.24
C THR A 101 -1.72 -6.30 4.78
N LEU A 102 -1.54 -7.48 5.33
CA LEU A 102 -1.74 -7.70 6.77
C LEU A 102 -0.63 -7.13 7.64
N LYS A 103 0.57 -7.01 7.10
CA LYS A 103 1.75 -6.50 7.84
C LYS A 103 2.00 -5.00 7.65
N GLY A 104 1.52 -4.42 6.54
CA GLY A 104 1.79 -3.04 6.17
C GLY A 104 2.23 -2.91 4.71
N PRO A 105 2.55 -1.70 4.20
CA PRO A 105 2.68 -1.39 2.78
C PRO A 105 4.00 -1.90 2.17
N GLN A 106 4.09 -3.20 2.03
CA GLN A 106 5.21 -3.92 1.44
C GLN A 106 4.77 -4.59 0.13
N HIS A 107 5.54 -4.43 -0.93
CA HIS A 107 5.24 -4.96 -2.26
C HIS A 107 5.38 -6.49 -2.37
N ASP A 108 6.01 -7.15 -1.41
CA ASP A 108 6.25 -8.58 -1.44
C ASP A 108 4.98 -9.44 -1.29
N GLU A 109 3.88 -8.88 -0.78
CA GLU A 109 2.59 -9.58 -0.72
C GLU A 109 1.69 -9.30 -1.93
N ALA A 110 1.80 -8.11 -2.53
CA ALA A 110 1.00 -7.74 -3.70
C ALA A 110 1.76 -6.69 -4.54
N TRP A 111 2.58 -7.15 -5.46
CA TRP A 111 3.28 -6.27 -6.39
C TRP A 111 2.54 -6.23 -7.72
N LEU A 112 1.54 -5.37 -7.80
CA LEU A 112 0.62 -5.30 -8.93
C LEU A 112 0.90 -4.14 -9.89
N ILE A 113 1.74 -3.19 -9.49
CA ILE A 113 2.02 -1.98 -10.28
C ILE A 113 2.53 -2.31 -11.68
N PHE A 114 3.35 -3.35 -11.83
CA PHE A 114 3.88 -3.75 -13.13
C PHE A 114 2.78 -4.30 -14.04
N LEU A 115 1.90 -5.15 -13.50
CA LEU A 115 0.77 -5.71 -14.23
C LEU A 115 -0.28 -4.64 -14.59
N ASP A 116 -0.52 -3.69 -13.68
CA ASP A 116 -1.51 -2.63 -13.86
C ASP A 116 -1.01 -1.53 -14.81
N MET A 117 0.16 -0.94 -14.52
CA MET A 117 0.65 0.26 -15.20
C MET A 117 1.46 -0.02 -16.45
N VAL A 118 2.34 -1.04 -16.40
CA VAL A 118 3.27 -1.34 -17.50
C VAL A 118 2.64 -2.29 -18.52
N ASN A 119 2.17 -3.43 -18.05
CA ASN A 119 1.59 -4.44 -18.92
C ASN A 119 0.13 -4.20 -19.27
N LYS A 120 -0.58 -3.34 -18.49
CA LYS A 120 -2.01 -3.02 -18.66
C LYS A 120 -2.90 -4.25 -18.71
N LEU A 121 -2.61 -5.25 -17.89
CA LEU A 121 -3.31 -6.54 -17.86
C LEU A 121 -4.53 -6.55 -16.94
N MET A 122 -4.73 -5.48 -16.18
CA MET A 122 -5.87 -5.31 -15.27
C MET A 122 -6.62 -4.01 -15.55
N PRO A 123 -7.18 -3.82 -16.77
CA PRO A 123 -7.83 -2.59 -17.17
C PRO A 123 -9.13 -2.29 -16.40
N THR A 124 -9.80 -3.32 -15.86
CA THR A 124 -11.07 -3.15 -15.16
C THR A 124 -10.89 -3.14 -13.64
N PHE A 125 -11.84 -2.53 -12.95
CA PHE A 125 -11.91 -2.52 -11.49
C PHE A 125 -11.97 -3.97 -10.94
N GLU A 126 -12.79 -4.82 -11.54
CA GLU A 126 -12.98 -6.21 -11.12
C GLU A 126 -11.70 -7.04 -11.19
N GLN A 127 -10.91 -6.85 -12.25
CA GLN A 127 -9.62 -7.53 -12.40
C GLN A 127 -8.61 -7.08 -11.32
N LYS A 128 -8.65 -5.81 -10.90
CA LYS A 128 -7.81 -5.31 -9.81
C LYS A 128 -8.21 -5.92 -8.47
N ALA A 129 -9.51 -5.98 -8.18
CA ALA A 129 -10.03 -6.59 -6.96
C ALA A 129 -9.74 -8.10 -6.91
N GLU A 130 -9.87 -8.80 -8.02
CA GLU A 130 -9.55 -10.22 -8.16
C GLU A 130 -8.06 -10.48 -7.93
N ALA A 131 -7.19 -9.68 -8.53
CA ALA A 131 -5.74 -9.79 -8.32
C ALA A 131 -5.36 -9.59 -6.85
N LEU A 132 -6.01 -8.68 -6.15
CA LEU A 132 -5.79 -8.41 -4.71
C LEU A 132 -6.28 -9.56 -3.80
N TYR A 133 -7.17 -10.40 -4.28
CA TYR A 133 -7.52 -11.63 -3.58
C TYR A 133 -6.47 -12.72 -3.80
N TRP A 134 -6.12 -13.03 -5.06
CA TRP A 134 -5.27 -14.16 -5.41
C TRP A 134 -3.79 -13.96 -5.11
N PHE A 135 -3.27 -12.78 -5.36
CA PHE A 135 -1.84 -12.51 -5.23
C PHE A 135 -1.31 -12.77 -3.81
N PRO A 136 -1.95 -12.25 -2.75
CA PRO A 136 -1.55 -12.56 -1.38
C PRO A 136 -1.63 -14.05 -1.03
N MET A 137 -2.50 -14.82 -1.68
CA MET A 137 -2.57 -16.27 -1.44
C MET A 137 -1.30 -16.96 -1.90
N PHE A 138 -0.78 -16.65 -3.07
CA PHE A 138 0.49 -17.19 -3.55
C PHE A 138 1.65 -16.75 -2.66
N ARG A 139 1.67 -15.48 -2.26
CA ARG A 139 2.73 -14.93 -1.41
C ARG A 139 2.72 -15.51 0.01
N THR A 140 1.55 -15.81 0.54
CA THR A 140 1.41 -16.52 1.82
C THR A 140 2.00 -17.91 1.71
N TRP A 141 1.73 -18.64 0.61
CA TRP A 141 2.30 -19.95 0.37
C TRP A 141 3.84 -19.92 0.34
N PHE A 142 4.45 -18.92 -0.31
CA PHE A 142 5.90 -18.70 -0.28
C PHE A 142 6.41 -18.54 1.15
N GLY A 143 5.74 -17.71 1.95
CA GLY A 143 6.10 -17.49 3.35
C GLY A 143 6.02 -18.76 4.19
N LEU A 144 4.99 -19.57 3.98
CA LEU A 144 4.79 -20.85 4.69
C LEU A 144 5.90 -21.87 4.41
N ASN A 145 6.51 -21.82 3.24
CA ASN A 145 7.53 -22.76 2.82
C ASN A 145 8.96 -22.19 2.88
N GLY A 146 9.14 -21.00 3.46
CA GLY A 146 10.45 -20.35 3.57
C GLY A 146 11.06 -19.93 2.24
N LEU A 147 10.25 -19.74 1.20
CA LEU A 147 10.71 -19.39 -0.15
C LEU A 147 10.93 -17.88 -0.26
N CYS A 148 11.97 -17.51 -1.01
CA CYS A 148 12.19 -16.11 -1.36
C CYS A 148 11.12 -15.61 -2.33
N LYS A 149 10.53 -14.46 -2.02
CA LYS A 149 9.51 -13.83 -2.87
C LYS A 149 10.10 -12.98 -4.00
N LEU A 150 11.42 -12.80 -4.05
CA LEU A 150 12.10 -11.96 -5.02
C LEU A 150 12.04 -12.47 -6.47
N PRO A 151 12.08 -13.79 -6.76
CA PRO A 151 12.05 -14.27 -8.14
C PRO A 151 10.82 -13.86 -8.95
N TRP A 152 9.69 -13.56 -8.31
CA TRP A 152 8.46 -13.05 -8.95
C TRP A 152 7.90 -13.93 -10.08
N ASN A 153 8.23 -15.22 -10.09
CA ASN A 153 7.85 -16.15 -11.17
C ASN A 153 6.34 -16.30 -11.36
N ASP A 154 5.59 -16.04 -10.30
CA ASP A 154 4.12 -16.08 -10.29
C ASP A 154 3.48 -14.76 -10.77
N ILE A 155 4.28 -13.73 -11.05
CA ILE A 155 3.77 -12.40 -11.38
C ILE A 155 3.76 -12.14 -12.88
N VAL A 156 4.80 -12.55 -13.59
CA VAL A 156 5.02 -12.21 -15.00
C VAL A 156 5.53 -13.38 -15.82
N PRO A 157 4.90 -14.56 -15.74
CA PRO A 157 5.22 -15.61 -16.73
C PRO A 157 4.74 -15.17 -18.11
N PRO A 158 5.35 -15.65 -19.18
CA PRO A 158 4.89 -15.33 -20.55
C PRO A 158 3.41 -15.62 -20.77
N GLU A 159 2.90 -16.69 -20.17
CA GLU A 159 1.52 -17.13 -20.26
C GLU A 159 0.54 -16.18 -19.56
N ASN A 160 1.01 -15.37 -18.61
CA ASN A 160 0.18 -14.44 -17.86
C ASN A 160 -0.49 -13.38 -18.74
N LYS A 161 0.06 -13.10 -19.92
CA LYS A 161 -0.51 -12.17 -20.91
C LYS A 161 -1.74 -12.75 -21.61
N ASN A 162 -1.91 -14.06 -21.60
CA ASN A 162 -2.95 -14.77 -22.33
C ASN A 162 -4.08 -15.27 -21.42
N THR A 163 -4.05 -14.91 -20.12
CA THR A 163 -5.11 -15.29 -19.17
C THR A 163 -6.03 -14.11 -18.88
N PRO A 164 -7.36 -14.33 -18.77
CA PRO A 164 -8.30 -13.30 -18.35
C PRO A 164 -8.12 -12.92 -16.87
N GLU A 165 -7.43 -13.74 -16.09
CA GLU A 165 -7.14 -13.53 -14.66
C GLU A 165 -5.61 -13.49 -14.46
N PRO A 166 -4.92 -12.42 -14.85
CA PRO A 166 -3.46 -12.38 -14.94
C PRO A 166 -2.72 -12.59 -13.61
N ALA A 167 -3.36 -12.38 -12.47
CA ALA A 167 -2.78 -12.67 -11.16
C ALA A 167 -3.08 -14.08 -10.64
N LYS A 168 -3.86 -14.86 -11.38
CA LYS A 168 -4.28 -16.21 -11.02
C LYS A 168 -3.76 -17.23 -12.06
N VAL A 169 -2.48 -17.54 -11.99
CA VAL A 169 -1.85 -18.43 -12.97
C VAL A 169 -1.79 -19.85 -12.42
N MET A 170 -2.74 -20.70 -12.82
CA MET A 170 -2.88 -22.07 -12.31
C MET A 170 -1.65 -22.93 -12.56
N ALA A 171 -0.98 -22.80 -13.71
CA ALA A 171 0.24 -23.54 -14.01
C ALA A 171 1.35 -23.33 -12.94
N HIS A 172 1.44 -22.15 -12.34
CA HIS A 172 2.37 -21.89 -11.25
C HIS A 172 1.97 -22.61 -9.97
N VAL A 173 0.69 -22.65 -9.64
CA VAL A 173 0.18 -23.37 -8.48
C VAL A 173 0.42 -24.87 -8.63
N GLU A 174 0.28 -25.42 -9.83
CA GLU A 174 0.62 -26.82 -10.12
C GLU A 174 2.10 -27.11 -9.88
N ASN A 175 2.99 -26.20 -10.26
CA ASN A 175 4.42 -26.35 -9.99
C ASN A 175 4.72 -26.32 -8.48
N TYR A 176 4.04 -25.47 -7.73
CA TYR A 176 4.17 -25.47 -6.27
C TYR A 176 3.75 -26.78 -5.64
N ALA A 177 2.68 -27.38 -6.12
CA ALA A 177 2.25 -28.71 -5.69
C ALA A 177 3.30 -29.79 -5.98
N LYS A 178 3.95 -29.74 -7.17
CA LYS A 178 5.05 -30.63 -7.52
C LYS A 178 6.28 -30.45 -6.60
N TYR A 179 6.68 -29.21 -6.33
CA TYR A 179 7.79 -28.92 -5.40
C TYR A 179 7.47 -29.38 -3.97
N PHE A 180 6.26 -29.12 -3.49
CA PHE A 180 5.85 -29.56 -2.18
C PHE A 180 5.90 -31.08 -2.07
N HIS A 181 5.40 -31.80 -3.07
CA HIS A 181 5.49 -33.26 -3.13
C HIS A 181 6.93 -33.74 -3.15
N ALA A 182 7.79 -33.16 -3.99
CA ALA A 182 9.19 -33.58 -4.13
C ALA A 182 9.98 -33.46 -2.81
N VAL A 183 9.67 -32.40 -2.03
CA VAL A 183 10.36 -32.15 -0.75
C VAL A 183 9.79 -32.95 0.42
N THR A 184 8.45 -33.10 0.45
CA THR A 184 7.76 -33.64 1.64
C THR A 184 7.28 -35.10 1.47
N GLY A 185 7.25 -35.61 0.23
CA GLY A 185 6.61 -36.90 -0.12
C GLY A 185 5.10 -36.85 -0.12
N ARG A 186 4.46 -35.73 0.25
CA ARG A 186 3.00 -35.58 0.33
C ARG A 186 2.45 -35.08 -0.99
N LYS A 187 1.48 -35.78 -1.56
CA LYS A 187 0.71 -35.30 -2.71
C LYS A 187 -0.39 -34.37 -2.21
N VAL A 188 -0.43 -33.17 -2.77
CA VAL A 188 -1.46 -32.16 -2.52
C VAL A 188 -1.99 -31.66 -3.86
N ALA A 189 -3.28 -31.36 -3.95
CA ALA A 189 -3.84 -30.68 -5.10
C ALA A 189 -3.52 -29.17 -5.01
N PRO A 190 -3.49 -28.45 -6.15
CA PRO A 190 -3.35 -26.99 -6.14
C PRO A 190 -4.36 -26.29 -5.22
N ALA A 191 -5.61 -26.75 -5.19
CA ALA A 191 -6.65 -26.21 -4.31
C ALA A 191 -6.29 -26.33 -2.82
N ASP A 192 -5.60 -27.39 -2.40
CA ASP A 192 -5.18 -27.58 -1.02
C ASP A 192 -4.15 -26.51 -0.61
N LEU A 193 -3.24 -26.15 -1.51
CA LEU A 193 -2.25 -25.08 -1.26
C LEU A 193 -2.91 -23.72 -1.11
N ILE A 194 -3.90 -23.41 -1.93
CA ILE A 194 -4.70 -22.19 -1.82
C ILE A 194 -5.44 -22.16 -0.48
N SER A 195 -6.11 -23.26 -0.13
CA SER A 195 -6.82 -23.38 1.14
C SER A 195 -5.89 -23.20 2.36
N MET A 196 -4.69 -23.78 2.32
CA MET A 196 -3.67 -23.58 3.37
C MET A 196 -3.27 -22.11 3.51
N SER A 197 -3.05 -21.44 2.38
CA SER A 197 -2.71 -20.02 2.37
C SER A 197 -3.86 -19.16 2.90
N GLU A 198 -5.08 -19.46 2.52
CA GLU A 198 -6.28 -18.74 2.95
C GLU A 198 -6.50 -18.88 4.47
N LYS A 199 -6.33 -20.08 5.02
CA LYS A 199 -6.37 -20.31 6.47
C LYS A 199 -5.37 -19.44 7.22
N VAL A 200 -4.13 -19.43 6.77
CA VAL A 200 -3.07 -18.64 7.41
C VAL A 200 -3.32 -17.15 7.25
N TYR A 201 -3.76 -16.70 6.09
CA TYR A 201 -4.08 -15.28 5.85
C TYR A 201 -5.20 -14.80 6.78
N ASN A 202 -6.28 -15.57 6.92
CA ASN A 202 -7.36 -15.26 7.86
C ASN A 202 -6.92 -15.34 9.32
N PHE A 203 -6.08 -16.32 9.67
CA PHE A 203 -5.48 -16.39 11.02
C PHE A 203 -4.65 -15.13 11.34
N GLN A 204 -3.82 -14.67 10.41
CA GLN A 204 -3.05 -13.44 10.59
C GLN A 204 -3.97 -12.21 10.75
N ARG A 205 -5.08 -12.12 10.00
CA ARG A 205 -6.06 -11.04 10.17
C ARG A 205 -6.69 -11.07 11.56
N ILE A 206 -7.12 -12.23 12.02
CA ILE A 206 -7.70 -12.41 13.36
C ILE A 206 -6.67 -12.10 14.45
N PHE A 207 -5.42 -12.51 14.27
CA PHE A 207 -4.34 -12.16 15.18
C PHE A 207 -4.15 -10.66 15.28
N ASN A 208 -4.13 -9.95 14.15
CA ASN A 208 -4.04 -8.49 14.12
C ASN A 208 -5.22 -7.83 14.85
N LEU A 209 -6.44 -8.32 14.64
CA LEU A 209 -7.63 -7.83 15.34
C LEU A 209 -7.52 -7.99 16.87
N ARG A 210 -6.99 -9.12 17.34
CA ARG A 210 -6.72 -9.34 18.77
C ARG A 210 -5.65 -8.41 19.34
N MET A 211 -4.70 -7.99 18.48
CA MET A 211 -3.66 -7.03 18.85
C MET A 211 -4.14 -5.56 18.76
N GLY A 212 -5.40 -5.32 18.41
CA GLY A 212 -6.02 -3.99 18.38
C GLY A 212 -5.90 -3.28 17.03
N PHE A 213 -5.50 -3.96 15.96
CA PHE A 213 -5.46 -3.41 14.60
C PHE A 213 -5.96 -4.42 13.57
N GLY A 214 -6.05 -4.04 12.30
CA GLY A 214 -6.58 -4.93 11.26
C GLY A 214 -8.08 -4.73 10.98
N THR A 215 -8.64 -3.57 11.32
CA THR A 215 -9.96 -3.15 10.84
C THR A 215 -9.83 -2.28 9.60
N ARG A 216 -10.96 -1.92 8.97
CA ARG A 216 -11.02 -1.03 7.79
C ARG A 216 -10.23 0.26 7.96
N ALA A 217 -10.26 0.86 9.15
CA ALA A 217 -9.51 2.07 9.45
C ALA A 217 -7.99 1.88 9.31
N HIS A 218 -7.49 0.68 9.65
CA HIS A 218 -6.07 0.35 9.51
C HIS A 218 -5.66 -0.02 8.09
N ASP A 219 -6.63 -0.27 7.19
CA ASP A 219 -6.40 -0.52 5.77
C ASP A 219 -6.42 0.80 4.96
N ASN A 220 -6.54 1.94 5.62
CA ASN A 220 -6.38 3.25 4.98
C ASN A 220 -4.90 3.53 4.65
N ILE A 221 -4.72 4.29 3.59
CA ILE A 221 -3.41 4.77 3.12
C ILE A 221 -3.41 6.30 3.05
N PRO A 222 -2.25 6.95 3.15
CA PRO A 222 -2.17 8.41 3.02
C PRO A 222 -2.59 8.87 1.64
N TYR A 223 -3.15 10.07 1.54
CA TYR A 223 -3.67 10.56 0.25
C TYR A 223 -2.58 10.68 -0.82
N ARG A 224 -1.33 10.95 -0.45
CA ARG A 224 -0.20 10.94 -1.39
C ARG A 224 -0.02 9.60 -2.12
N ALA A 225 -0.41 8.50 -1.49
CA ALA A 225 -0.42 7.20 -2.16
C ALA A 225 -1.59 7.05 -3.15
N VAL A 226 -2.58 7.92 -3.09
CA VAL A 226 -3.82 7.89 -3.88
C VAL A 226 -3.84 8.95 -4.97
N GLY A 227 -3.30 10.15 -4.69
CA GLY A 227 -3.36 11.27 -5.61
C GLY A 227 -2.41 12.43 -5.26
N PRO A 228 -2.47 13.53 -6.04
CA PRO A 228 -1.69 14.74 -5.77
C PRO A 228 -2.19 15.44 -4.50
N VAL A 229 -1.28 15.80 -3.61
CA VAL A 229 -1.60 16.47 -2.33
C VAL A 229 -1.60 17.99 -2.48
N THR A 230 -0.72 18.54 -3.31
CA THR A 230 -0.56 19.98 -3.51
C THR A 230 -1.01 20.43 -4.90
N GLU A 231 -1.27 21.74 -5.03
CA GLU A 231 -1.59 22.35 -6.34
C GLU A 231 -0.41 22.18 -7.31
N GLU A 232 0.82 22.28 -6.83
CA GLU A 232 2.03 22.08 -7.63
C GLU A 232 2.12 20.63 -8.15
N GLU A 233 1.83 19.63 -7.31
CA GLU A 233 1.76 18.23 -7.74
C GLU A 233 0.67 18.01 -8.81
N TYR A 234 -0.48 18.66 -8.67
CA TYR A 234 -1.54 18.60 -9.67
C TYR A 234 -1.07 19.21 -11.00
N GLU A 235 -0.55 20.43 -10.96
CA GLU A 235 -0.11 21.16 -12.16
C GLU A 235 1.04 20.44 -12.89
N SER A 236 1.90 19.74 -12.17
CA SER A 236 2.98 18.94 -12.78
C SER A 236 2.47 17.83 -13.71
N HIS A 237 1.20 17.45 -13.58
CA HIS A 237 0.52 16.42 -14.40
C HIS A 237 -0.91 16.81 -14.76
N ALA A 238 -1.19 18.12 -14.92
CA ALA A 238 -2.52 18.68 -15.11
C ALA A 238 -3.31 18.00 -16.25
N GLU A 239 -2.68 17.77 -17.39
CA GLU A 239 -3.32 17.12 -18.55
C GLU A 239 -3.91 15.73 -18.17
N ARG A 240 -3.17 14.94 -17.42
CA ARG A 240 -3.61 13.61 -16.97
C ARG A 240 -4.80 13.72 -16.01
N TYR A 241 -4.72 14.64 -15.06
CA TYR A 241 -5.74 14.78 -14.03
C TYR A 241 -7.01 15.43 -14.56
N ASP A 242 -6.86 16.43 -15.44
CA ASP A 242 -7.99 17.06 -16.14
C ASP A 242 -8.74 16.03 -16.98
N LYS A 243 -8.03 15.21 -17.75
CA LYS A 243 -8.61 14.11 -18.51
C LYS A 243 -9.35 13.11 -17.62
N GLN A 244 -8.80 12.79 -16.43
CA GLN A 244 -9.47 11.90 -15.49
C GLN A 244 -10.75 12.51 -14.92
N LEU A 245 -10.76 13.83 -14.67
CA LEU A 245 -11.95 14.54 -14.23
C LEU A 245 -13.04 14.48 -15.30
N GLU A 246 -12.71 14.68 -16.57
CA GLU A 246 -13.65 14.61 -17.68
C GLU A 246 -14.18 13.20 -17.89
N GLU A 247 -13.31 12.21 -18.05
CA GLU A 247 -13.68 10.86 -18.47
C GLU A 247 -14.29 10.01 -17.35
N ASN A 248 -13.75 10.11 -16.12
CA ASN A 248 -14.14 9.21 -15.03
C ASN A 248 -15.11 9.86 -14.04
N VAL A 249 -15.08 11.18 -13.93
CA VAL A 249 -15.94 11.92 -12.98
C VAL A 249 -17.09 12.63 -13.70
N GLY A 250 -16.92 12.94 -15.00
CA GLY A 250 -17.87 13.74 -15.76
C GLY A 250 -17.84 15.22 -15.33
N SER A 251 -16.73 15.71 -14.83
CA SER A 251 -16.54 17.07 -14.34
C SER A 251 -15.63 17.86 -15.29
N ASP A 252 -16.18 18.85 -15.99
CA ASP A 252 -15.39 19.76 -16.84
C ASP A 252 -14.36 20.53 -15.98
N PRO A 253 -13.05 20.41 -16.25
CA PRO A 253 -12.02 21.14 -15.54
C PRO A 253 -11.92 22.61 -15.93
N LYS A 254 -12.51 23.00 -17.05
CA LYS A 254 -12.42 24.39 -17.57
C LYS A 254 -13.07 25.37 -16.60
N GLY A 255 -12.36 26.45 -16.32
CA GLY A 255 -12.83 27.52 -15.43
C GLY A 255 -12.79 27.20 -13.93
N LYS A 256 -12.33 25.99 -13.54
CA LYS A 256 -12.08 25.65 -12.15
C LYS A 256 -10.65 25.99 -11.75
N SER A 257 -10.47 26.47 -10.53
CA SER A 257 -9.15 26.58 -9.91
C SER A 257 -8.52 25.20 -9.66
N THR A 258 -7.21 25.13 -9.59
CA THR A 258 -6.47 23.89 -9.25
C THR A 258 -6.94 23.30 -7.93
N LYS A 259 -7.23 24.13 -6.94
CA LYS A 259 -7.80 23.73 -5.66
C LYS A 259 -9.14 23.02 -5.79
N GLU A 260 -10.05 23.54 -6.64
CA GLU A 260 -11.34 22.90 -6.90
C GLU A 260 -11.18 21.58 -7.63
N LYS A 261 -10.29 21.52 -8.63
CA LYS A 261 -9.95 20.29 -9.35
C LYS A 261 -9.40 19.22 -8.40
N LEU A 262 -8.45 19.60 -7.53
CA LEU A 262 -7.91 18.71 -6.49
C LEU A 262 -9.00 18.12 -5.60
N ALA A 263 -9.92 18.95 -5.12
CA ALA A 263 -11.00 18.48 -4.24
C ALA A 263 -11.89 17.45 -4.93
N VAL A 264 -12.24 17.68 -6.20
CA VAL A 264 -13.05 16.76 -7.00
C VAL A 264 -12.29 15.45 -7.26
N LEU A 265 -11.01 15.55 -7.67
CA LEU A 265 -10.17 14.40 -7.94
C LEU A 265 -9.95 13.55 -6.68
N ARG A 266 -9.71 14.19 -5.55
CA ARG A 266 -9.54 13.54 -4.24
C ARG A 266 -10.76 12.71 -3.88
N LYS A 267 -11.93 13.31 -3.93
CA LYS A 267 -13.19 12.62 -3.63
C LYS A 267 -13.42 11.40 -4.52
N TYR A 268 -13.10 11.51 -5.80
CA TYR A 268 -13.21 10.41 -6.74
C TYR A 268 -12.24 9.28 -6.38
N ARG A 269 -10.94 9.59 -6.23
CA ARG A 269 -9.91 8.57 -5.99
C ARG A 269 -10.05 7.88 -4.63
N GLU A 270 -10.37 8.63 -3.58
CA GLU A 270 -10.69 8.05 -2.27
C GLU A 270 -11.92 7.15 -2.36
N GLY A 271 -12.96 7.57 -3.12
CA GLY A 271 -14.14 6.75 -3.36
C GLY A 271 -13.84 5.44 -4.10
N GLU A 272 -12.97 5.46 -5.10
CA GLU A 272 -12.54 4.24 -5.79
C GLU A 272 -11.74 3.30 -4.87
N TYR A 273 -10.90 3.85 -4.00
CA TYR A 273 -10.18 3.05 -3.01
C TYR A 273 -11.12 2.41 -1.97
N GLU A 274 -12.14 3.15 -1.50
CA GLU A 274 -13.16 2.60 -0.60
C GLU A 274 -13.94 1.44 -1.24
N LYS A 275 -14.38 1.62 -2.49
CA LYS A 275 -15.03 0.54 -3.26
C LYS A 275 -14.12 -0.68 -3.43
N LEU A 276 -12.82 -0.44 -3.66
CA LEU A 276 -11.86 -1.54 -3.78
C LEU A 276 -11.72 -2.34 -2.49
N LYS A 277 -11.70 -1.66 -1.32
CA LYS A 277 -11.72 -2.35 -0.02
C LYS A 277 -12.95 -3.25 0.11
N ASP A 278 -14.14 -2.72 -0.21
CA ASP A 278 -15.39 -3.49 -0.14
C ASP A 278 -15.35 -4.73 -1.05
N ALA A 279 -14.93 -4.54 -2.30
CA ALA A 279 -14.85 -5.64 -3.27
C ALA A 279 -13.86 -6.74 -2.86
N VAL A 280 -12.75 -6.38 -2.23
CA VAL A 280 -11.77 -7.35 -1.72
C VAL A 280 -12.26 -8.04 -0.45
N TYR A 281 -12.89 -7.31 0.47
CA TYR A 281 -13.48 -7.90 1.68
C TYR A 281 -14.57 -8.92 1.36
N GLU A 282 -15.45 -8.60 0.42
CA GLU A 282 -16.48 -9.52 -0.05
C GLU A 282 -15.86 -10.82 -0.58
N ARG A 283 -14.86 -10.74 -1.45
CA ARG A 283 -14.15 -11.92 -1.99
C ARG A 283 -13.47 -12.76 -0.91
N ARG A 284 -13.08 -12.15 0.20
CA ARG A 284 -12.45 -12.84 1.33
C ARG A 284 -13.45 -13.40 2.34
N GLY A 285 -14.75 -13.16 2.17
CA GLY A 285 -15.76 -13.50 3.16
C GLY A 285 -15.62 -12.68 4.46
N TRP A 286 -15.15 -11.44 4.34
CA TRP A 286 -15.03 -10.50 5.45
C TRP A 286 -16.22 -9.52 5.44
N ASN A 287 -16.58 -9.01 6.60
CA ASN A 287 -17.59 -7.96 6.67
C ASN A 287 -17.01 -6.60 6.21
N HIS A 288 -17.88 -5.59 6.12
CA HIS A 288 -17.51 -4.26 5.64
C HIS A 288 -16.39 -3.60 6.46
N ASN A 289 -16.19 -4.00 7.71
CA ASN A 289 -15.10 -3.51 8.55
C ASN A 289 -13.79 -4.33 8.40
N GLY A 290 -13.74 -5.24 7.43
CA GLY A 290 -12.57 -6.05 7.15
C GLY A 290 -12.35 -7.18 8.16
N VAL A 291 -13.39 -7.58 8.89
CA VAL A 291 -13.34 -8.67 9.86
C VAL A 291 -13.86 -9.95 9.22
N PRO A 292 -13.10 -11.08 9.27
CA PRO A 292 -13.58 -12.36 8.79
C PRO A 292 -14.91 -12.72 9.44
N THR A 293 -15.88 -13.16 8.64
CA THR A 293 -17.19 -13.61 9.17
C THR A 293 -17.05 -14.95 9.87
N LEU A 294 -18.01 -15.26 10.76
CA LEU A 294 -18.01 -16.54 11.44
C LEU A 294 -18.20 -17.71 10.49
N GLU A 295 -18.99 -17.51 9.43
CA GLU A 295 -19.19 -18.46 8.34
C GLU A 295 -17.86 -18.76 7.66
N LYS A 296 -17.11 -17.73 7.29
CA LYS A 296 -15.80 -17.87 6.65
C LYS A 296 -14.79 -18.61 7.55
N VAL A 297 -14.78 -18.30 8.83
CA VAL A 297 -13.87 -18.98 9.79
C VAL A 297 -14.24 -20.46 9.98
N LYS A 298 -15.52 -20.82 9.92
CA LYS A 298 -15.97 -22.22 10.00
C LYS A 298 -15.71 -23.03 8.73
N GLU A 299 -15.72 -22.36 7.57
CA GLU A 299 -15.40 -22.96 6.26
C GLU A 299 -13.93 -23.40 6.19
N LEU A 300 -13.03 -22.61 6.78
CA LEU A 300 -11.58 -22.82 6.77
C LEU A 300 -11.09 -23.80 7.84
#